data_8e24d067cfa5cf7c82996a0560330703
#
_entry.id   8e24d067cfa5cf7c82996a0560330703
#
_cell.length_a   1.000
_cell.length_b   1.000
_cell.length_c   1.000
_cell.angle_alpha   90.00
_cell.angle_beta   90.00
_cell.angle_gamma   90.00
#
_symmetry.space_group_name_H-M   'P 1'
#
loop_
_entity.id
_entity.type
_entity.pdbx_description
1 polymer ?
#
loop_
_entity_poly.entity_id
_entity_poly.type
_entity_poly.pdbx_seq_one_letter_code
_entity_poly.pdbx_strand_id
1 'polypeptide(L)'
;MSNSNSEKVPLMTLTAMVVGGMVGAGVFSIPRNFANATGVYGALIAWTIAGAGMLMLAFVFQTLANRKPDLDAGVYAYARAGFGPYLGFASAFGYWASACVGNVSYWVLIKSTLGGVAPIFGDGNTVAAVAVSSVGIWAFHFLVLRGTKEAAAINKIVTIAKIIPLLLFLVLVIFFFKPDVFAANLWGGGGVEQAYVHGHNELVEVGAAAKRDYGSLFQQVMSTMLVTVFVFLGIEGASNYSRFAQKRSDVGKATVTGFLGVLLLFASVSILSFGILPRAELQQLSQPSVGGVLAAAVGPWGAKFIGAGVIVSVLGAYLAWALMAAEVLSIAAKKGDMPKFLAKENANEVPSNALLMSSLLVQAVLVATLFSADAFTFALSLCSHLSLLPYLLSAAYLLKIVLSWETYQPTDAERNKDLLVAVFATLYSVFLVFAGGTKFLVLSFLIYAPGTLLYLKTRSEQGKKVFTKAEWIVFAVFVVGAVYALMGLITGYITI
;
A
#
# COMPACT_ATOMS: atom_id res chain seq x y z
N MET A 1 -30.07 22.72 -2.37
CA MET A 1 -28.88 23.59 -2.19
C MET A 1 -28.54 23.59 -0.71
N SER A 2 -27.82 22.62 -0.20
CA SER A 2 -27.30 22.63 1.17
C SER A 2 -25.90 23.24 1.10
N ASN A 3 -25.77 24.45 1.65
CA ASN A 3 -24.49 25.08 1.93
C ASN A 3 -23.73 24.25 2.98
N SER A 4 -22.97 23.23 2.55
CA SER A 4 -21.91 22.70 3.38
C SER A 4 -20.76 23.69 3.29
N ASN A 5 -20.69 24.63 4.24
CA ASN A 5 -19.46 25.34 4.59
C ASN A 5 -18.46 24.30 5.10
N SER A 6 -17.83 23.55 4.18
CA SER A 6 -16.66 22.75 4.53
C SER A 6 -15.56 23.78 4.87
N GLU A 7 -15.21 23.89 6.17
CA GLU A 7 -14.14 24.75 6.61
C GLU A 7 -12.88 24.46 5.82
N LYS A 8 -12.36 25.47 5.13
CA LYS A 8 -11.14 25.38 4.35
C LYS A 8 -9.96 25.18 5.30
N VAL A 9 -9.15 24.16 5.08
CA VAL A 9 -8.05 23.79 5.97
C VAL A 9 -6.71 24.42 5.54
N PRO A 10 -5.88 24.85 6.50
CA PRO A 10 -4.57 25.44 6.24
C PRO A 10 -3.54 24.39 5.79
N LEU A 11 -2.41 24.86 5.24
CA LEU A 11 -1.30 24.03 4.73
C LEU A 11 -0.86 22.94 5.72
N MET A 12 -0.70 23.28 7.00
CA MET A 12 -0.25 22.35 8.04
C MET A 12 -1.21 21.17 8.21
N THR A 13 -2.52 21.44 8.21
CA THR A 13 -3.56 20.43 8.31
C THR A 13 -3.58 19.54 7.06
N LEU A 14 -3.44 20.12 5.86
CA LEU A 14 -3.32 19.35 4.62
C LEU A 14 -2.09 18.44 4.65
N THR A 15 -0.93 18.94 5.09
CA THR A 15 0.28 18.14 5.25
C THR A 15 0.07 16.99 6.22
N ALA A 16 -0.59 17.23 7.35
CA ALA A 16 -0.91 16.19 8.33
C ALA A 16 -1.88 15.14 7.76
N MET A 17 -2.83 15.54 6.91
CA MET A 17 -3.74 14.60 6.22
C MET A 17 -2.98 13.73 5.21
N VAL A 18 -2.04 14.30 4.46
CA VAL A 18 -1.17 13.56 3.51
C VAL A 18 -0.31 12.55 4.27
N VAL A 19 0.39 12.98 5.31
CA VAL A 19 1.20 12.09 6.18
C VAL A 19 0.32 11.00 6.79
N GLY A 20 -0.85 11.40 7.31
CA GLY A 20 -1.81 10.49 7.91
C GLY A 20 -2.32 9.41 6.98
N GLY A 21 -2.48 9.72 5.69
CA GLY A 21 -2.89 8.76 4.66
C GLY A 21 -1.82 7.72 4.34
N MET A 22 -0.55 8.12 4.31
CA MET A 22 0.58 7.24 3.97
C MET A 22 1.12 6.44 5.16
N VAL A 23 1.14 7.00 6.37
CA VAL A 23 1.64 6.28 7.56
C VAL A 23 0.57 5.28 8.03
N GLY A 24 0.67 4.05 7.56
CA GLY A 24 -0.21 2.91 7.87
C GLY A 24 0.52 1.78 8.58
N ALA A 25 0.03 0.54 8.39
CA ALA A 25 0.63 -0.68 8.96
C ALA A 25 2.03 -0.97 8.38
N GLY A 26 2.28 -0.57 7.14
CA GLY A 26 3.49 -0.92 6.41
C GLY A 26 4.79 -0.51 7.10
N VAL A 27 4.83 0.68 7.71
CA VAL A 27 6.03 1.19 8.38
C VAL A 27 6.53 0.28 9.50
N PHE A 28 5.61 -0.38 10.20
CA PHE A 28 5.96 -1.27 11.31
C PHE A 28 6.58 -2.61 10.87
N SER A 29 6.51 -2.93 9.58
CA SER A 29 7.07 -4.14 8.98
C SER A 29 8.38 -3.92 8.22
N ILE A 30 8.77 -2.67 8.00
CA ILE A 30 9.91 -2.29 7.15
C ILE A 30 11.22 -2.98 7.56
N PRO A 31 11.65 -3.05 8.84
CA PRO A 31 12.95 -3.60 9.20
C PRO A 31 13.13 -5.04 8.71
N ARG A 32 12.20 -5.95 9.01
CA ARG A 32 12.25 -7.35 8.56
C ARG A 32 12.18 -7.47 7.04
N ASN A 33 11.25 -6.73 6.40
CA ASN A 33 11.05 -6.84 4.97
C ASN A 33 12.28 -6.37 4.17
N PHE A 34 12.93 -5.29 4.61
CA PHE A 34 14.17 -4.84 3.99
C PHE A 34 15.32 -5.79 4.30
N ALA A 35 15.46 -6.28 5.52
CA ALA A 35 16.49 -7.26 5.85
C ALA A 35 16.35 -8.58 5.06
N ASN A 36 15.12 -9.01 4.76
CA ASN A 36 14.89 -10.17 3.89
C ASN A 36 15.36 -9.91 2.44
N ALA A 37 15.24 -8.68 1.96
CA ALA A 37 15.58 -8.32 0.59
C ALA A 37 17.04 -7.89 0.43
N THR A 38 17.58 -7.04 1.31
CA THR A 38 18.86 -6.36 1.09
C THR A 38 19.54 -5.94 2.39
N GLY A 39 20.78 -5.45 2.27
CA GLY A 39 21.49 -4.70 3.32
C GLY A 39 21.32 -3.19 3.17
N VAL A 40 22.18 -2.43 3.88
CA VAL A 40 22.11 -0.97 3.97
C VAL A 40 22.25 -0.29 2.59
N TYR A 41 23.24 -0.68 1.77
CA TYR A 41 23.43 -0.06 0.45
C TYR A 41 22.24 -0.29 -0.47
N GLY A 42 21.69 -1.52 -0.51
CA GLY A 42 20.50 -1.77 -1.32
C GLY A 42 19.28 -1.03 -0.78
N ALA A 43 19.14 -0.86 0.53
CA ALA A 43 18.08 -0.06 1.13
C ALA A 43 18.18 1.42 0.74
N LEU A 44 19.38 2.01 0.75
CA LEU A 44 19.61 3.40 0.32
C LEU A 44 19.23 3.61 -1.16
N ILE A 45 19.66 2.68 -2.03
CA ILE A 45 19.31 2.71 -3.45
C ILE A 45 17.80 2.55 -3.64
N ALA A 46 17.18 1.60 -2.93
CA ALA A 46 15.75 1.34 -2.99
C ALA A 46 14.92 2.58 -2.59
N TRP A 47 15.28 3.24 -1.48
CA TRP A 47 14.60 4.46 -1.05
C TRP A 47 14.82 5.64 -2.00
N THR A 48 15.98 5.73 -2.64
CA THR A 48 16.24 6.75 -3.66
C THR A 48 15.36 6.54 -4.89
N ILE A 49 15.28 5.30 -5.40
CA ILE A 49 14.45 4.96 -6.57
C ILE A 49 12.96 5.12 -6.22
N ALA A 50 12.51 4.56 -5.09
CA ALA A 50 11.13 4.65 -4.65
C ALA A 50 10.73 6.10 -4.34
N GLY A 51 11.59 6.85 -3.66
CA GLY A 51 11.36 8.26 -3.35
C GLY A 51 11.21 9.11 -4.60
N ALA A 52 12.12 8.97 -5.56
CA ALA A 52 12.05 9.70 -6.82
C ALA A 52 10.81 9.30 -7.64
N GLY A 53 10.56 7.99 -7.79
CA GLY A 53 9.45 7.48 -8.59
C GLY A 53 8.09 7.83 -8.01
N MET A 54 7.89 7.65 -6.71
CA MET A 54 6.63 8.00 -6.04
C MET A 54 6.39 9.51 -6.01
N LEU A 55 7.44 10.33 -5.90
CA LEU A 55 7.31 11.78 -6.03
C LEU A 55 6.84 12.18 -7.44
N MET A 56 7.34 11.51 -8.49
CA MET A 56 6.85 11.74 -9.85
C MET A 56 5.37 11.35 -9.98
N LEU A 57 4.94 10.23 -9.38
CA LEU A 57 3.53 9.85 -9.33
C LEU A 57 2.67 10.88 -8.57
N ALA A 58 3.16 11.42 -7.46
CA ALA A 58 2.47 12.51 -6.74
C ALA A 58 2.25 13.73 -7.64
N PHE A 59 3.26 14.12 -8.41
CA PHE A 59 3.13 15.19 -9.39
C PHE A 59 2.17 14.85 -10.53
N VAL A 60 2.12 13.57 -10.98
CA VAL A 60 1.10 13.13 -11.96
C VAL A 60 -0.29 13.39 -11.43
N PHE A 61 -0.61 12.95 -10.21
CA PHE A 61 -1.94 13.15 -9.62
C PHE A 61 -2.25 14.63 -9.42
N GLN A 62 -1.27 15.43 -8.98
CA GLN A 62 -1.43 16.88 -8.84
C GLN A 62 -1.70 17.56 -10.18
N THR A 63 -0.91 17.24 -11.20
CA THR A 63 -1.06 17.82 -12.54
C THR A 63 -2.42 17.45 -13.16
N LEU A 64 -2.82 16.16 -13.05
CA LEU A 64 -4.11 15.69 -13.54
C LEU A 64 -5.28 16.38 -12.81
N ALA A 65 -5.21 16.53 -11.49
CA ALA A 65 -6.23 17.21 -10.70
C ALA A 65 -6.39 18.71 -11.11
N ASN A 66 -5.28 19.35 -11.52
CA ASN A 66 -5.31 20.75 -11.96
C ASN A 66 -5.78 20.90 -13.42
N ARG A 67 -5.34 20.01 -14.33
CA ARG A 67 -5.59 20.12 -15.76
C ARG A 67 -6.90 19.44 -16.21
N LYS A 68 -7.40 18.50 -15.41
CA LYS A 68 -8.65 17.76 -15.64
C LYS A 68 -9.56 17.80 -14.40
N PRO A 69 -9.98 19.00 -13.95
CA PRO A 69 -10.77 19.17 -12.73
C PRO A 69 -12.17 18.55 -12.81
N ASP A 70 -12.64 18.24 -14.02
CA ASP A 70 -13.89 17.53 -14.31
C ASP A 70 -13.81 16.03 -13.98
N LEU A 71 -12.58 15.47 -13.88
CA LEU A 71 -12.33 14.08 -13.53
C LEU A 71 -12.08 13.92 -12.01
N ASP A 72 -13.08 14.21 -11.21
CA ASP A 72 -13.01 14.29 -9.74
C ASP A 72 -13.07 12.95 -9.01
N ALA A 73 -13.16 11.84 -9.74
CA ALA A 73 -13.32 10.50 -9.16
C ALA A 73 -11.99 9.73 -8.97
N GLY A 74 -10.87 10.43 -8.94
CA GLY A 74 -9.56 9.86 -8.63
C GLY A 74 -8.95 9.02 -9.75
N VAL A 75 -8.08 8.09 -9.36
CA VAL A 75 -7.21 7.31 -10.29
C VAL A 75 -7.95 6.57 -11.40
N TYR A 76 -9.18 6.10 -11.17
CA TYR A 76 -9.92 5.37 -12.19
C TYR A 76 -10.51 6.27 -13.28
N ALA A 77 -10.88 7.51 -12.95
CA ALA A 77 -11.43 8.45 -13.92
C ALA A 77 -10.39 8.80 -14.99
N TYR A 78 -9.14 8.92 -14.59
CA TYR A 78 -8.01 9.14 -15.51
C TYR A 78 -7.80 7.97 -16.45
N ALA A 79 -7.82 6.73 -15.92
CA ALA A 79 -7.71 5.53 -16.75
C ALA A 79 -8.85 5.41 -17.77
N ARG A 80 -10.08 5.72 -17.36
CA ARG A 80 -11.25 5.71 -18.25
C ARG A 80 -11.14 6.75 -19.36
N ALA A 81 -10.78 7.99 -19.02
CA ALA A 81 -10.63 9.08 -19.98
C ALA A 81 -9.50 8.79 -20.99
N GLY A 82 -8.41 8.18 -20.52
CA GLY A 82 -7.26 7.87 -21.37
C GLY A 82 -7.43 6.66 -22.27
N PHE A 83 -8.07 5.60 -21.77
CA PHE A 83 -7.95 4.24 -22.36
C PHE A 83 -9.29 3.51 -22.52
N GLY A 84 -10.39 4.16 -22.22
CA GLY A 84 -11.73 3.64 -22.45
C GLY A 84 -12.35 2.88 -21.27
N PRO A 85 -13.58 2.36 -21.46
CA PRO A 85 -14.40 1.88 -20.35
C PRO A 85 -13.83 0.68 -19.60
N TYR A 86 -13.23 -0.30 -20.30
CA TYR A 86 -12.75 -1.52 -19.66
C TYR A 86 -11.49 -1.29 -18.82
N LEU A 87 -10.53 -0.49 -19.31
CA LEU A 87 -9.35 -0.13 -18.53
C LEU A 87 -9.70 0.83 -17.39
N GLY A 88 -10.71 1.70 -17.57
CA GLY A 88 -11.29 2.48 -16.49
C GLY A 88 -11.89 1.59 -15.39
N PHE A 89 -12.68 0.59 -15.80
CA PHE A 89 -13.21 -0.42 -14.88
C PHE A 89 -12.08 -1.18 -14.16
N ALA A 90 -11.10 -1.68 -14.91
CA ALA A 90 -9.97 -2.43 -14.32
C ALA A 90 -9.19 -1.58 -13.32
N SER A 91 -9.00 -0.29 -13.60
CA SER A 91 -8.37 0.65 -12.66
C SER A 91 -9.19 0.83 -11.37
N ALA A 92 -10.50 1.06 -11.47
CA ALA A 92 -11.38 1.18 -10.31
C ALA A 92 -11.39 -0.11 -9.48
N PHE A 93 -11.53 -1.24 -10.17
CA PHE A 93 -11.60 -2.56 -9.55
C PHE A 93 -10.28 -2.96 -8.88
N GLY A 94 -9.14 -2.70 -9.53
CA GLY A 94 -7.81 -2.98 -8.97
C GLY A 94 -7.51 -2.11 -7.75
N TYR A 95 -7.85 -0.83 -7.79
CA TYR A 95 -7.68 0.07 -6.65
C TYR A 95 -8.56 -0.35 -5.46
N TRP A 96 -9.82 -0.69 -5.70
CA TRP A 96 -10.71 -1.25 -4.69
C TRP A 96 -10.19 -2.57 -4.11
N ALA A 97 -9.78 -3.50 -4.97
CA ALA A 97 -9.26 -4.79 -4.54
C ALA A 97 -7.96 -4.63 -3.74
N SER A 98 -7.07 -3.71 -4.16
CA SER A 98 -5.88 -3.33 -3.41
C SER A 98 -6.23 -2.86 -2.00
N ALA A 99 -7.21 -1.97 -1.84
CA ALA A 99 -7.67 -1.50 -0.53
C ALA A 99 -8.22 -2.65 0.34
N CYS A 100 -8.98 -3.59 -0.25
CA CYS A 100 -9.48 -4.76 0.46
C CYS A 100 -8.35 -5.69 0.92
N VAL A 101 -7.38 -5.98 0.05
CA VAL A 101 -6.23 -6.84 0.38
C VAL A 101 -5.31 -6.15 1.40
N GLY A 102 -5.13 -4.83 1.31
CA GLY A 102 -4.44 -4.03 2.31
C GLY A 102 -5.09 -4.16 3.69
N ASN A 103 -6.41 -4.17 3.75
CA ASN A 103 -7.16 -4.38 4.99
C ASN A 103 -6.94 -5.77 5.60
N VAL A 104 -6.63 -6.80 4.80
CA VAL A 104 -6.23 -8.13 5.31
C VAL A 104 -4.90 -8.02 6.05
N SER A 105 -3.91 -7.31 5.49
CA SER A 105 -2.61 -7.12 6.14
C SER A 105 -2.75 -6.47 7.53
N TYR A 106 -3.74 -5.60 7.71
CA TYR A 106 -4.04 -4.97 9.00
C TYR A 106 -4.49 -5.99 10.05
N TRP A 107 -5.40 -6.89 9.69
CA TRP A 107 -5.84 -7.96 10.60
C TRP A 107 -4.73 -8.95 10.90
N VAL A 108 -3.92 -9.33 9.92
CA VAL A 108 -2.76 -10.20 10.13
C VAL A 108 -1.78 -9.53 11.09
N LEU A 109 -1.47 -8.23 10.89
CA LEU A 109 -0.55 -7.49 11.76
C LEU A 109 -1.05 -7.39 13.21
N ILE A 110 -2.36 -7.12 13.41
CA ILE A 110 -2.96 -7.12 14.75
C ILE A 110 -2.76 -8.48 15.43
N LYS A 111 -3.02 -9.59 14.71
CA LYS A 111 -2.91 -10.93 15.29
C LYS A 111 -1.46 -11.35 15.53
N SER A 112 -0.54 -11.02 14.63
CA SER A 112 0.88 -11.23 14.85
C SER A 112 1.38 -10.43 16.08
N THR A 113 0.90 -9.19 16.24
CA THR A 113 1.20 -8.39 17.46
C THR A 113 0.68 -9.07 18.73
N LEU A 114 -0.53 -9.60 18.69
CA LEU A 114 -1.11 -10.36 19.80
C LEU A 114 -0.44 -11.71 20.00
N GLY A 115 0.12 -12.32 18.96
CA GLY A 115 0.89 -13.56 19.00
C GLY A 115 2.09 -13.49 19.96
N GLY A 116 2.69 -12.31 20.08
CA GLY A 116 3.77 -12.06 21.06
C GLY A 116 3.33 -12.15 22.53
N VAL A 117 2.01 -12.11 22.82
CA VAL A 117 1.44 -12.24 24.16
C VAL A 117 0.61 -13.52 24.28
N ALA A 118 -0.06 -13.93 23.21
CA ALA A 118 -0.90 -15.12 23.13
C ALA A 118 -0.48 -16.00 21.94
N PRO A 119 0.37 -17.02 22.16
CA PRO A 119 0.97 -17.82 21.08
C PRO A 119 -0.03 -18.52 20.13
N ILE A 120 -1.29 -18.66 20.53
CA ILE A 120 -2.36 -19.23 19.70
C ILE A 120 -2.55 -18.46 18.38
N PHE A 121 -2.19 -17.18 18.33
CA PHE A 121 -2.29 -16.36 17.13
C PHE A 121 -1.10 -16.47 16.19
N GLY A 122 0.06 -17.01 16.66
CA GLY A 122 1.29 -17.11 15.85
C GLY A 122 1.65 -15.81 15.16
N ASP A 123 2.07 -15.88 13.90
CA ASP A 123 2.35 -14.73 13.04
C ASP A 123 1.08 -14.17 12.34
N GLY A 124 -0.09 -14.43 12.89
CA GLY A 124 -1.36 -13.90 12.39
C GLY A 124 -2.06 -14.77 11.34
N ASN A 125 -1.53 -15.94 11.03
CA ASN A 125 -2.02 -16.89 10.00
C ASN A 125 -2.57 -18.20 10.57
N THR A 126 -2.75 -18.32 11.88
CA THR A 126 -3.38 -19.49 12.50
C THR A 126 -4.89 -19.48 12.34
N VAL A 127 -5.53 -20.66 12.48
CA VAL A 127 -7.00 -20.79 12.46
C VAL A 127 -7.65 -19.87 13.50
N ALA A 128 -7.08 -19.79 14.71
CA ALA A 128 -7.54 -18.90 15.76
C ALA A 128 -7.41 -17.41 15.37
N ALA A 129 -6.29 -17.04 14.74
CA ALA A 129 -6.07 -15.68 14.24
C ALA A 129 -7.12 -15.31 13.19
N VAL A 130 -7.35 -16.18 12.20
CA VAL A 130 -8.34 -15.95 11.14
C VAL A 130 -9.75 -15.91 11.71
N ALA A 131 -10.13 -16.80 12.62
CA ALA A 131 -11.46 -16.82 13.23
C ALA A 131 -11.75 -15.50 14.00
N VAL A 132 -10.83 -15.05 14.86
CA VAL A 132 -11.00 -13.81 15.63
C VAL A 132 -10.95 -12.58 14.71
N SER A 133 -10.12 -12.58 13.66
CA SER A 133 -10.10 -11.50 12.66
C SER A 133 -11.41 -11.46 11.88
N SER A 134 -12.00 -12.60 11.54
CA SER A 134 -13.32 -12.66 10.89
C SER A 134 -14.40 -12.01 11.74
N VAL A 135 -14.44 -12.30 13.04
CA VAL A 135 -15.37 -11.61 13.98
C VAL A 135 -15.12 -10.10 13.94
N GLY A 136 -13.86 -9.67 13.95
CA GLY A 136 -13.49 -8.25 13.85
C GLY A 136 -13.96 -7.60 12.54
N ILE A 137 -13.72 -8.23 11.39
CA ILE A 137 -14.16 -7.74 10.07
C ILE A 137 -15.67 -7.47 10.07
N TRP A 138 -16.46 -8.43 10.53
CA TRP A 138 -17.92 -8.30 10.56
C TRP A 138 -18.40 -7.31 11.62
N ALA A 139 -17.74 -7.22 12.77
CA ALA A 139 -18.04 -6.19 13.76
C ALA A 139 -17.84 -4.76 13.19
N PHE A 140 -16.72 -4.54 12.49
CA PHE A 140 -16.47 -3.26 11.81
C PHE A 140 -17.42 -3.03 10.63
N HIS A 141 -17.81 -4.08 9.88
CA HIS A 141 -18.83 -3.99 8.85
C HIS A 141 -20.14 -3.40 9.41
N PHE A 142 -20.65 -3.98 10.50
CA PHE A 142 -21.88 -3.47 11.15
C PHE A 142 -21.69 -2.09 11.80
N LEU A 143 -20.50 -1.79 12.30
CA LEU A 143 -20.18 -0.46 12.83
C LEU A 143 -20.26 0.59 11.72
N VAL A 144 -19.64 0.33 10.56
CA VAL A 144 -19.66 1.24 9.41
C VAL A 144 -21.08 1.45 8.88
N LEU A 145 -21.92 0.39 8.84
CA LEU A 145 -23.32 0.51 8.41
C LEU A 145 -24.16 1.45 9.27
N ARG A 146 -23.79 1.65 10.55
CA ARG A 146 -24.45 2.61 11.45
C ARG A 146 -24.12 4.06 11.17
N GLY A 147 -23.15 4.31 10.26
CA GLY A 147 -22.63 5.65 9.96
C GLY A 147 -21.53 6.07 10.94
N THR A 148 -20.63 6.92 10.44
CA THR A 148 -19.43 7.35 11.18
C THR A 148 -19.45 8.84 11.44
N LYS A 149 -20.41 9.32 12.25
CA LYS A 149 -20.46 10.76 12.65
C LYS A 149 -19.24 11.20 13.46
N GLU A 150 -18.51 10.24 14.07
CA GLU A 150 -17.35 10.49 14.94
C GLU A 150 -15.99 10.21 14.26
N ALA A 151 -15.96 10.00 12.95
CA ALA A 151 -14.75 9.63 12.22
C ALA A 151 -13.57 10.61 12.40
N ALA A 152 -13.84 11.90 12.58
CA ALA A 152 -12.80 12.91 12.78
C ALA A 152 -12.08 12.76 14.13
N ALA A 153 -12.80 12.46 15.21
CA ALA A 153 -12.22 12.23 16.53
C ALA A 153 -11.38 10.95 16.54
N ILE A 154 -11.91 9.87 15.95
CA ILE A 154 -11.20 8.58 15.79
C ILE A 154 -9.91 8.79 14.99
N ASN A 155 -9.96 9.53 13.89
CA ASN A 155 -8.79 9.78 13.04
C ASN A 155 -7.69 10.56 13.79
N LYS A 156 -8.03 11.50 14.67
CA LYS A 156 -7.06 12.22 15.50
C LYS A 156 -6.34 11.28 16.47
N ILE A 157 -7.09 10.43 17.20
CA ILE A 157 -6.53 9.43 18.13
C ILE A 157 -5.61 8.46 17.37
N VAL A 158 -6.06 7.96 16.24
CA VAL A 158 -5.29 7.05 15.38
C VAL A 158 -4.00 7.69 14.89
N THR A 159 -4.04 8.96 14.47
CA THR A 159 -2.85 9.67 14.00
C THR A 159 -1.81 9.83 15.12
N ILE A 160 -2.25 10.15 16.33
CA ILE A 160 -1.36 10.23 17.50
C ILE A 160 -0.77 8.85 17.80
N ALA A 161 -1.62 7.82 17.85
CA ALA A 161 -1.22 6.45 18.17
C ALA A 161 -0.19 5.85 17.20
N LYS A 162 -0.11 6.32 15.95
CA LYS A 162 0.88 5.85 14.97
C LYS A 162 2.16 6.70 14.94
N ILE A 163 2.07 7.99 15.16
CA ILE A 163 3.23 8.91 15.07
C ILE A 163 4.10 8.82 16.33
N ILE A 164 3.51 8.85 17.52
CA ILE A 164 4.28 8.84 18.78
C ILE A 164 5.18 7.60 18.91
N PRO A 165 4.71 6.35 18.70
CA PRO A 165 5.58 5.18 18.77
C PRO A 165 6.74 5.21 17.77
N LEU A 166 6.51 5.72 16.56
CA LEU A 166 7.54 5.81 15.53
C LEU A 166 8.59 6.87 15.85
N LEU A 167 8.19 8.03 16.36
CA LEU A 167 9.15 9.07 16.78
C LEU A 167 9.97 8.59 17.98
N LEU A 168 9.33 7.96 18.98
CA LEU A 168 10.05 7.38 20.11
C LEU A 168 11.02 6.27 19.66
N PHE A 169 10.58 5.42 18.73
CA PHE A 169 11.45 4.41 18.12
C PHE A 169 12.70 5.05 17.52
N LEU A 170 12.56 6.09 16.67
CA LEU A 170 13.71 6.75 16.03
C LEU A 170 14.66 7.35 17.05
N VAL A 171 14.12 8.04 18.06
CA VAL A 171 14.95 8.63 19.12
C VAL A 171 15.75 7.55 19.84
N LEU A 172 15.10 6.50 20.31
CA LEU A 172 15.76 5.44 21.07
C LEU A 172 16.76 4.64 20.22
N VAL A 173 16.42 4.33 18.98
CA VAL A 173 17.33 3.61 18.07
C VAL A 173 18.59 4.41 17.77
N ILE A 174 18.52 5.74 17.69
CA ILE A 174 19.73 6.59 17.54
C ILE A 174 20.62 6.48 18.79
N PHE A 175 20.05 6.49 19.99
CA PHE A 175 20.83 6.35 21.24
C PHE A 175 21.51 5.00 21.41
N PHE A 176 20.89 3.92 20.93
CA PHE A 176 21.37 2.55 21.04
C PHE A 176 22.04 2.04 19.76
N PHE A 177 22.33 2.95 18.81
CA PHE A 177 22.95 2.60 17.54
C PHE A 177 24.38 2.07 17.71
N LYS A 178 24.68 0.94 17.07
CA LYS A 178 25.97 0.26 17.08
C LYS A 178 26.63 0.37 15.71
N PRO A 179 27.68 1.20 15.55
CA PRO A 179 28.34 1.41 14.25
C PRO A 179 28.96 0.14 13.65
N ASP A 180 29.46 -0.76 14.49
CA ASP A 180 30.04 -2.04 14.11
C ASP A 180 28.99 -2.99 13.51
N VAL A 181 27.81 -3.12 14.15
CA VAL A 181 26.67 -3.86 13.63
C VAL A 181 26.18 -3.28 12.30
N PHE A 182 26.10 -1.96 12.22
CA PHE A 182 25.73 -1.27 10.99
C PHE A 182 26.71 -1.53 9.85
N ALA A 183 28.03 -1.47 10.15
CA ALA A 183 29.07 -1.76 9.17
C ALA A 183 29.02 -3.21 8.65
N ALA A 184 28.70 -4.18 9.52
CA ALA A 184 28.51 -5.56 9.13
C ALA A 184 27.31 -5.77 8.20
N ASN A 185 26.28 -4.93 8.28
CA ASN A 185 25.07 -4.96 7.45
C ASN A 185 25.14 -4.17 6.14
N LEU A 186 26.30 -3.55 5.82
CA LEU A 186 26.41 -2.67 4.63
C LEU A 186 26.09 -3.38 3.33
N TRP A 187 26.66 -4.59 3.14
CA TRP A 187 26.51 -5.38 1.93
C TRP A 187 25.51 -6.51 2.16
N GLY A 188 24.50 -6.58 1.35
CA GLY A 188 23.40 -7.53 1.51
C GLY A 188 23.65 -8.98 1.10
N GLY A 189 24.88 -9.43 0.99
CA GLY A 189 25.19 -10.82 0.67
C GLY A 189 26.58 -10.99 0.06
N GLY A 190 27.33 -12.01 0.48
CA GLY A 190 28.66 -12.37 -0.02
C GLY A 190 29.79 -12.35 1.00
N GLY A 191 29.56 -11.86 2.21
CA GLY A 191 30.47 -11.98 3.35
C GLY A 191 30.03 -13.07 4.31
N VAL A 192 30.95 -13.50 5.19
CA VAL A 192 30.61 -14.32 6.35
C VAL A 192 29.59 -13.53 7.17
N GLU A 193 28.38 -14.05 7.31
CA GLU A 193 27.38 -13.43 8.19
C GLU A 193 27.87 -13.57 9.63
N GLN A 194 28.26 -12.46 10.23
CA GLN A 194 28.62 -12.40 11.64
C GLN A 194 27.36 -12.17 12.46
N ALA A 195 27.00 -13.09 13.32
CA ALA A 195 25.91 -12.93 14.28
C ALA A 195 26.46 -12.43 15.61
N TYR A 196 25.79 -11.46 16.18
CA TYR A 196 26.04 -10.99 17.54
C TYR A 196 25.41 -11.98 18.51
N VAL A 197 26.20 -12.72 19.26
CA VAL A 197 25.65 -13.64 20.27
C VAL A 197 25.24 -12.81 21.49
N HIS A 198 23.93 -12.80 21.80
CA HIS A 198 23.42 -12.17 23.01
C HIS A 198 24.11 -12.70 24.25
N GLY A 199 24.86 -11.85 24.91
CA GLY A 199 25.60 -12.18 26.16
C GLY A 199 27.13 -12.14 26.06
N HIS A 200 27.70 -12.16 24.89
CA HIS A 200 29.11 -11.89 24.64
C HIS A 200 29.22 -10.77 23.63
N ASN A 201 29.88 -9.67 23.98
CA ASN A 201 30.07 -8.52 23.07
C ASN A 201 31.02 -8.82 21.89
N GLU A 202 30.94 -10.03 21.32
CA GLU A 202 31.79 -10.50 20.23
C GLU A 202 30.94 -10.92 19.03
N LEU A 203 31.36 -10.49 17.84
CA LEU A 203 30.83 -10.96 16.57
C LEU A 203 31.33 -12.39 16.31
N VAL A 204 30.42 -13.34 16.25
CA VAL A 204 30.75 -14.75 15.96
C VAL A 204 30.38 -15.04 14.50
N GLU A 205 31.30 -15.66 13.75
CA GLU A 205 31.01 -16.14 12.40
C GLU A 205 29.93 -17.22 12.44
N VAL A 206 28.81 -16.94 11.81
CA VAL A 206 27.75 -17.94 11.58
C VAL A 206 28.20 -18.85 10.46
N GLY A 207 28.33 -20.16 10.77
CA GLY A 207 28.90 -21.13 9.85
C GLY A 207 28.25 -21.20 8.49
N ALA A 208 28.94 -21.75 7.52
CA ALA A 208 28.66 -21.80 6.08
C ALA A 208 27.25 -22.31 5.66
N ALA A 209 26.46 -22.87 6.59
CA ALA A 209 25.08 -23.32 6.32
C ALA A 209 24.05 -22.18 6.14
N ALA A 210 24.40 -20.92 6.45
CA ALA A 210 23.50 -19.77 6.41
C ALA A 210 23.74 -18.83 5.20
N LYS A 211 24.55 -19.21 4.21
CA LYS A 211 24.74 -18.41 2.99
C LYS A 211 23.46 -18.48 2.13
N ARG A 212 22.48 -17.62 2.41
CA ARG A 212 21.43 -17.33 1.41
C ARG A 212 22.07 -16.55 0.27
N ASP A 213 21.90 -17.04 -0.95
CA ASP A 213 22.17 -16.24 -2.14
C ASP A 213 21.04 -15.23 -2.32
N TYR A 214 21.33 -13.96 -2.06
CA TYR A 214 20.38 -12.86 -2.22
C TYR A 214 20.39 -12.30 -3.66
N GLY A 215 21.20 -12.89 -4.54
CA GLY A 215 21.38 -12.42 -5.89
C GLY A 215 22.17 -11.10 -5.98
N SER A 216 22.17 -10.52 -7.19
CA SER A 216 22.82 -9.22 -7.44
C SER A 216 22.16 -8.09 -6.65
N LEU A 217 22.90 -6.99 -6.43
CA LEU A 217 22.36 -5.79 -5.77
C LEU A 217 21.08 -5.28 -6.45
N PHE A 218 21.01 -5.39 -7.78
CA PHE A 218 19.82 -5.03 -8.55
C PHE A 218 18.60 -5.91 -8.16
N GLN A 219 18.78 -7.23 -8.07
CA GLN A 219 17.72 -8.15 -7.63
C GLN A 219 17.27 -7.87 -6.19
N GLN A 220 18.21 -7.56 -5.31
CA GLN A 220 17.91 -7.16 -3.94
C GLN A 220 17.05 -5.89 -3.89
N VAL A 221 17.41 -4.87 -4.67
CA VAL A 221 16.62 -3.62 -4.78
C VAL A 221 15.23 -3.92 -5.34
N MET A 222 15.12 -4.71 -6.40
CA MET A 222 13.83 -5.10 -6.98
C MET A 222 12.93 -5.77 -5.93
N SER A 223 13.48 -6.63 -5.08
CA SER A 223 12.73 -7.35 -4.03
C SER A 223 12.12 -6.42 -2.96
N THR A 224 12.60 -5.18 -2.83
CA THR A 224 12.03 -4.19 -1.90
C THR A 224 10.87 -3.39 -2.51
N MET A 225 10.71 -3.40 -3.84
CA MET A 225 9.83 -2.43 -4.51
C MET A 225 8.36 -2.56 -4.13
N LEU A 226 7.82 -3.76 -3.95
CA LEU A 226 6.43 -3.92 -3.51
C LEU A 226 6.21 -3.41 -2.08
N VAL A 227 7.22 -3.55 -1.21
CA VAL A 227 7.18 -2.98 0.14
C VAL A 227 7.14 -1.46 0.08
N THR A 228 7.98 -0.85 -0.77
CA THR A 228 7.99 0.61 -0.94
C THR A 228 6.68 1.13 -1.54
N VAL A 229 6.06 0.41 -2.47
CA VAL A 229 4.72 0.77 -2.99
C VAL A 229 3.70 0.73 -1.87
N PHE A 230 3.65 -0.34 -1.08
CA PHE A 230 2.69 -0.50 0.00
C PHE A 230 2.73 0.65 1.01
N VAL A 231 3.94 1.03 1.45
CA VAL A 231 4.07 2.07 2.48
C VAL A 231 3.73 3.48 1.97
N PHE A 232 3.78 3.70 0.66
CA PHE A 232 3.39 4.97 0.04
C PHE A 232 1.96 4.98 -0.53
N LEU A 233 1.19 3.88 -0.40
CA LEU A 233 -0.23 3.90 -0.74
C LEU A 233 -0.95 5.00 0.05
N GLY A 234 -1.80 5.76 -0.63
CA GLY A 234 -2.43 6.96 -0.07
C GLY A 234 -1.82 8.28 -0.55
N ILE A 235 -0.69 8.24 -1.30
CA ILE A 235 -0.08 9.44 -1.89
C ILE A 235 -1.05 10.15 -2.87
N GLU A 236 -1.89 9.37 -3.56
CA GLU A 236 -2.96 9.88 -4.43
C GLU A 236 -4.04 10.63 -3.66
N GLY A 237 -4.18 10.37 -2.36
CA GLY A 237 -5.14 11.05 -1.48
C GLY A 237 -4.91 12.57 -1.39
N ALA A 238 -3.69 13.03 -1.59
CA ALA A 238 -3.37 14.45 -1.62
C ALA A 238 -4.19 15.22 -2.67
N SER A 239 -4.41 14.63 -3.85
CA SER A 239 -5.25 15.22 -4.90
C SER A 239 -6.74 15.27 -4.48
N ASN A 240 -7.22 14.29 -3.72
CA ASN A 240 -8.59 14.24 -3.22
C ASN A 240 -8.86 15.32 -2.15
N TYR A 241 -7.82 15.77 -1.44
CA TYR A 241 -7.92 16.85 -0.46
C TYR A 241 -7.91 18.25 -1.07
N SER A 242 -7.70 18.39 -2.38
CA SER A 242 -7.64 19.68 -3.08
C SER A 242 -8.89 20.53 -2.86
N ARG A 243 -10.07 19.91 -2.77
CA ARG A 243 -11.36 20.58 -2.51
C ARG A 243 -11.46 21.23 -1.12
N PHE A 244 -10.66 20.76 -0.15
CA PHE A 244 -10.65 21.29 1.22
C PHE A 244 -9.58 22.35 1.46
N ALA A 245 -8.64 22.55 0.53
CA ALA A 245 -7.54 23.49 0.68
C ALA A 245 -8.02 24.96 0.68
N GLN A 246 -7.43 25.80 1.54
CA GLN A 246 -7.64 27.24 1.51
C GLN A 246 -7.13 27.84 0.20
N LYS A 247 -5.96 27.40 -0.25
CA LYS A 247 -5.38 27.78 -1.54
C LYS A 247 -5.01 26.53 -2.32
N ARG A 248 -5.32 26.49 -3.61
CA ARG A 248 -4.92 25.36 -4.48
C ARG A 248 -3.41 25.10 -4.51
N SER A 249 -2.62 26.18 -4.44
CA SER A 249 -1.15 26.08 -4.36
C SER A 249 -0.64 25.32 -3.12
N ASP A 250 -1.43 25.29 -2.04
CA ASP A 250 -1.04 24.62 -0.80
C ASP A 250 -1.12 23.10 -0.92
N VAL A 251 -1.94 22.58 -1.84
CA VAL A 251 -2.04 21.12 -2.10
C VAL A 251 -0.69 20.56 -2.54
N GLY A 252 -0.04 21.19 -3.53
CA GLY A 252 1.25 20.75 -4.00
C GLY A 252 2.33 20.84 -2.93
N LYS A 253 2.35 21.93 -2.16
CA LYS A 253 3.30 22.10 -1.04
C LYS A 253 3.07 21.05 0.03
N ALA A 254 1.82 20.82 0.44
CA ALA A 254 1.46 19.80 1.43
C ALA A 254 1.85 18.38 0.96
N THR A 255 1.62 18.07 -0.33
CA THR A 255 2.01 16.79 -0.92
C THR A 255 3.50 16.57 -0.86
N VAL A 256 4.30 17.53 -1.35
CA VAL A 256 5.76 17.39 -1.37
C VAL A 256 6.33 17.34 0.04
N THR A 257 5.93 18.27 0.91
CA THR A 257 6.45 18.33 2.29
C THR A 257 6.06 17.09 3.08
N GLY A 258 4.79 16.66 2.99
CA GLY A 258 4.29 15.45 3.65
C GLY A 258 4.99 14.21 3.13
N PHE A 259 5.13 14.07 1.81
CA PHE A 259 5.82 12.95 1.20
C PHE A 259 7.29 12.86 1.62
N LEU A 260 8.04 13.97 1.56
CA LEU A 260 9.45 13.97 1.96
C LEU A 260 9.61 13.63 3.45
N GLY A 261 8.72 14.13 4.32
CA GLY A 261 8.72 13.77 5.73
C GLY A 261 8.47 12.28 5.96
N VAL A 262 7.51 11.68 5.23
CA VAL A 262 7.22 10.25 5.30
C VAL A 262 8.35 9.41 4.70
N LEU A 263 8.94 9.83 3.58
CA LEU A 263 10.09 9.15 2.98
C LEU A 263 11.27 9.12 3.96
N LEU A 264 11.59 10.25 4.60
CA LEU A 264 12.64 10.32 5.60
C LEU A 264 12.35 9.41 6.81
N LEU A 265 11.11 9.41 7.29
CA LEU A 265 10.67 8.55 8.39
C LEU A 265 10.86 7.06 8.03
N PHE A 266 10.38 6.62 6.87
CA PHE A 266 10.43 5.21 6.46
C PHE A 266 11.86 4.75 6.17
N ALA A 267 12.64 5.58 5.49
CA ALA A 267 14.06 5.32 5.25
C ALA A 267 14.83 5.21 6.58
N SER A 268 14.57 6.13 7.53
CA SER A 268 15.20 6.09 8.85
C SER A 268 14.83 4.84 9.63
N VAL A 269 13.54 4.42 9.62
CA VAL A 269 13.08 3.19 10.30
C VAL A 269 13.81 1.95 9.76
N SER A 270 13.98 1.83 8.42
CA SER A 270 14.71 0.71 7.85
C SER A 270 16.21 0.76 8.12
N ILE A 271 16.84 1.90 7.80
CA ILE A 271 18.31 2.03 7.81
C ILE A 271 18.87 1.98 9.23
N LEU A 272 18.23 2.68 10.18
CA LEU A 272 18.71 2.68 11.57
C LEU A 272 18.53 1.33 12.26
N SER A 273 17.55 0.52 11.83
CA SER A 273 17.36 -0.84 12.38
C SER A 273 18.57 -1.74 12.11
N PHE A 274 19.28 -1.56 11.01
CA PHE A 274 20.53 -2.26 10.71
C PHE A 274 21.69 -1.92 11.65
N GLY A 275 21.58 -0.84 12.43
CA GLY A 275 22.53 -0.48 13.48
C GLY A 275 22.16 -1.04 14.86
N ILE A 276 21.05 -1.76 15.00
CA ILE A 276 20.62 -2.37 16.26
C ILE A 276 20.85 -3.88 16.25
N LEU A 277 20.47 -4.55 15.16
CA LEU A 277 20.53 -6.00 15.01
C LEU A 277 21.24 -6.39 13.72
N PRO A 278 22.00 -7.50 13.74
CA PRO A 278 22.48 -8.15 12.53
C PRO A 278 21.32 -8.49 11.59
N ARG A 279 21.58 -8.47 10.28
CA ARG A 279 20.58 -8.75 9.25
C ARG A 279 19.88 -10.10 9.46
N ALA A 280 20.61 -11.14 9.83
CA ALA A 280 20.07 -12.46 10.10
C ALA A 280 19.01 -12.47 11.22
N GLU A 281 19.22 -11.67 12.27
CA GLU A 281 18.26 -11.52 13.36
C GLU A 281 17.05 -10.66 12.94
N LEU A 282 17.27 -9.57 12.17
CA LEU A 282 16.19 -8.74 11.62
C LEU A 282 15.23 -9.57 10.76
N GLN A 283 15.73 -10.53 9.99
CA GLN A 283 14.93 -11.43 9.14
C GLN A 283 14.00 -12.34 9.94
N GLN A 284 14.39 -12.70 11.15
CA GLN A 284 13.64 -13.62 12.01
C GLN A 284 12.64 -12.92 12.93
N LEU A 285 12.62 -11.57 12.94
CA LEU A 285 11.68 -10.84 13.77
C LEU A 285 10.24 -11.13 13.34
N SER A 286 9.36 -11.38 14.30
CA SER A 286 7.91 -11.39 14.05
C SER A 286 7.40 -10.00 13.72
N GLN A 287 6.27 -9.92 13.02
CA GLN A 287 5.62 -8.63 12.78
C GLN A 287 4.81 -8.20 14.03
N PRO A 288 4.83 -6.92 14.40
CA PRO A 288 5.54 -5.77 13.78
C PRO A 288 7.04 -5.75 14.11
N SER A 289 7.88 -5.85 13.10
CA SER A 289 9.34 -5.96 13.29
C SER A 289 9.99 -4.74 13.96
N VAL A 290 9.40 -3.55 13.84
CA VAL A 290 9.81 -2.35 14.60
C VAL A 290 9.76 -2.61 16.12
N GLY A 291 8.78 -3.38 16.59
CA GLY A 291 8.67 -3.78 17.98
C GLY A 291 9.84 -4.67 18.45
N GLY A 292 10.25 -5.63 17.60
CA GLY A 292 11.40 -6.48 17.86
C GLY A 292 12.72 -5.73 17.90
N VAL A 293 12.93 -4.80 16.96
CA VAL A 293 14.11 -3.92 16.97
C VAL A 293 14.16 -3.07 18.23
N LEU A 294 13.02 -2.48 18.65
CA LEU A 294 12.99 -1.66 19.86
C LEU A 294 13.22 -2.52 21.10
N ALA A 295 12.68 -3.75 21.14
CA ALA A 295 12.95 -4.67 22.26
C ALA A 295 14.41 -5.04 22.38
N ALA A 296 15.13 -5.20 21.27
CA ALA A 296 16.57 -5.44 21.28
C ALA A 296 17.38 -4.23 21.78
N ALA A 297 16.89 -3.01 21.56
CA ALA A 297 17.54 -1.79 22.02
C ALA A 297 17.28 -1.49 23.50
N VAL A 298 16.02 -1.60 23.97
CA VAL A 298 15.61 -1.09 25.29
C VAL A 298 14.94 -2.14 26.19
N GLY A 299 14.87 -3.39 25.74
CA GLY A 299 14.24 -4.50 26.45
C GLY A 299 12.76 -4.74 26.06
N PRO A 300 12.12 -5.77 26.65
CA PRO A 300 10.81 -6.28 26.21
C PRO A 300 9.66 -5.26 26.27
N TRP A 301 9.76 -4.22 27.08
CA TRP A 301 8.74 -3.15 27.16
C TRP A 301 8.60 -2.41 25.81
N GLY A 302 9.71 -2.31 25.04
CA GLY A 302 9.70 -1.65 23.73
C GLY A 302 8.76 -2.33 22.75
N ALA A 303 8.76 -3.68 22.69
CA ALA A 303 7.82 -4.42 21.84
C ALA A 303 6.37 -4.22 22.29
N LYS A 304 6.11 -4.23 23.58
CA LYS A 304 4.75 -4.02 24.13
C LYS A 304 4.22 -2.61 23.82
N PHE A 305 5.07 -1.61 23.94
CA PHE A 305 4.72 -0.21 23.63
C PHE A 305 4.40 -0.04 22.14
N ILE A 306 5.27 -0.54 21.25
CA ILE A 306 5.00 -0.53 19.80
C ILE A 306 3.73 -1.30 19.49
N GLY A 307 3.55 -2.49 20.06
CA GLY A 307 2.38 -3.34 19.85
C GLY A 307 1.05 -2.65 20.21
N ALA A 308 1.00 -1.96 21.34
CA ALA A 308 -0.18 -1.19 21.73
C ALA A 308 -0.50 -0.07 20.73
N GLY A 309 0.53 0.70 20.30
CA GLY A 309 0.39 1.74 19.29
C GLY A 309 -0.06 1.20 17.95
N VAL A 310 0.50 0.05 17.52
CA VAL A 310 0.12 -0.64 16.28
C VAL A 310 -1.34 -1.03 16.29
N ILE A 311 -1.83 -1.70 17.34
CA ILE A 311 -3.23 -2.17 17.40
C ILE A 311 -4.20 -0.99 17.26
N VAL A 312 -4.01 0.08 18.03
CA VAL A 312 -4.87 1.27 17.95
C VAL A 312 -4.80 1.94 16.59
N SER A 313 -3.57 2.14 16.07
CA SER A 313 -3.31 2.74 14.76
C SER A 313 -3.98 1.96 13.63
N VAL A 314 -3.77 0.64 13.61
CA VAL A 314 -4.19 -0.22 12.51
C VAL A 314 -5.70 -0.45 12.50
N LEU A 315 -6.36 -0.52 13.66
CA LEU A 315 -7.82 -0.57 13.72
C LEU A 315 -8.46 0.69 13.14
N GLY A 316 -7.90 1.86 13.41
CA GLY A 316 -8.38 3.11 12.82
C GLY A 316 -8.07 3.22 11.32
N ALA A 317 -6.90 2.76 10.89
CA ALA A 317 -6.58 2.68 9.46
C ALA A 317 -7.52 1.72 8.73
N TYR A 318 -7.83 0.56 9.31
CA TYR A 318 -8.81 -0.39 8.78
C TYR A 318 -10.17 0.27 8.55
N LEU A 319 -10.67 1.02 9.54
CA LEU A 319 -11.95 1.74 9.41
C LEU A 319 -11.94 2.71 8.23
N ALA A 320 -10.89 3.53 8.12
CA ALA A 320 -10.76 4.52 7.06
C ALA A 320 -10.68 3.86 5.66
N TRP A 321 -9.88 2.81 5.51
CA TRP A 321 -9.71 2.10 4.25
C TRP A 321 -10.91 1.24 3.88
N ALA A 322 -11.67 0.70 4.85
CA ALA A 322 -12.93 0.00 4.60
C ALA A 322 -14.00 0.94 4.02
N LEU A 323 -14.12 2.15 4.59
CA LEU A 323 -14.99 3.20 4.05
C LEU A 323 -14.58 3.61 2.64
N MET A 324 -13.29 3.90 2.44
CA MET A 324 -12.76 4.32 1.14
C MET A 324 -12.98 3.24 0.06
N ALA A 325 -12.76 1.96 0.39
CA ALA A 325 -13.02 0.86 -0.54
C ALA A 325 -14.48 0.82 -0.98
N ALA A 326 -15.43 0.96 -0.04
CA ALA A 326 -16.85 0.99 -0.36
C ALA A 326 -17.23 2.23 -1.19
N GLU A 327 -16.66 3.39 -0.89
CA GLU A 327 -16.90 4.63 -1.65
C GLU A 327 -16.40 4.53 -3.10
N VAL A 328 -15.23 3.96 -3.33
CA VAL A 328 -14.67 3.79 -4.69
C VAL A 328 -15.64 3.02 -5.59
N LEU A 329 -16.16 1.89 -5.11
CA LEU A 329 -17.17 1.12 -5.86
C LEU A 329 -18.48 1.88 -6.05
N SER A 330 -18.96 2.57 -5.01
CA SER A 330 -20.20 3.32 -5.06
C SER A 330 -20.12 4.48 -6.04
N ILE A 331 -19.04 5.25 -6.01
CA ILE A 331 -18.82 6.37 -6.93
C ILE A 331 -18.71 5.86 -8.38
N ALA A 332 -17.97 4.77 -8.60
CA ALA A 332 -17.87 4.16 -9.92
C ALA A 332 -19.24 3.66 -10.43
N ALA A 333 -20.07 3.10 -9.53
CA ALA A 333 -21.43 2.66 -9.89
C ALA A 333 -22.37 3.85 -10.19
N LYS A 334 -22.30 4.93 -9.41
CA LYS A 334 -23.06 6.17 -9.66
C LYS A 334 -22.68 6.83 -11.01
N LYS A 335 -21.42 6.71 -11.42
CA LYS A 335 -20.93 7.19 -12.74
C LYS A 335 -21.17 6.19 -13.88
N GLY A 336 -21.72 5.02 -13.60
CA GLY A 336 -22.05 3.99 -14.59
C GLY A 336 -20.85 3.13 -15.03
N ASP A 337 -19.81 3.04 -14.24
CA ASP A 337 -18.62 2.22 -14.51
C ASP A 337 -18.66 0.89 -13.76
N MET A 338 -19.56 0.76 -12.80
CA MET A 338 -19.85 -0.45 -12.04
C MET A 338 -21.36 -0.74 -12.05
N PRO A 339 -21.80 -1.97 -11.70
CA PRO A 339 -23.21 -2.30 -11.65
C PRO A 339 -24.01 -1.39 -10.70
N LYS A 340 -25.23 -1.04 -11.07
CA LYS A 340 -26.08 -0.10 -10.33
C LYS A 340 -26.35 -0.50 -8.89
N PHE A 341 -26.39 -1.82 -8.59
CA PHE A 341 -26.63 -2.29 -7.22
C PHE A 341 -25.58 -1.86 -6.21
N LEU A 342 -24.33 -1.56 -6.65
CA LEU A 342 -23.24 -1.06 -5.81
C LEU A 342 -23.41 0.40 -5.39
N ALA A 343 -24.27 1.16 -6.08
CA ALA A 343 -24.59 2.53 -5.73
C ALA A 343 -25.64 2.64 -4.59
N LYS A 344 -26.21 1.50 -4.14
CA LYS A 344 -27.25 1.51 -3.12
C LYS A 344 -26.69 1.92 -1.76
N GLU A 345 -27.28 2.96 -1.18
CA GLU A 345 -27.01 3.47 0.16
C GLU A 345 -28.11 3.05 1.16
N ASN A 346 -27.72 2.91 2.41
CA ASN A 346 -28.66 2.69 3.52
C ASN A 346 -29.19 4.04 4.07
N ALA A 347 -30.02 3.99 5.13
CA ALA A 347 -30.59 5.16 5.78
C ALA A 347 -29.53 6.13 6.41
N ASN A 348 -28.31 5.64 6.60
CA ASN A 348 -27.19 6.42 7.12
C ASN A 348 -26.24 6.91 6.02
N GLU A 349 -26.68 6.90 4.74
CA GLU A 349 -25.90 7.33 3.57
C GLU A 349 -24.63 6.50 3.35
N VAL A 350 -24.57 5.25 3.86
CA VAL A 350 -23.44 4.34 3.67
C VAL A 350 -23.72 3.41 2.48
N PRO A 351 -22.79 3.23 1.53
CA PRO A 351 -22.95 2.36 0.38
C PRO A 351 -22.90 0.88 0.81
N SER A 352 -24.04 0.35 1.26
CA SER A 352 -24.18 -0.93 1.95
C SER A 352 -23.75 -2.13 1.11
N ASN A 353 -24.12 -2.18 -0.18
CA ASN A 353 -23.76 -3.29 -1.05
C ASN A 353 -22.28 -3.27 -1.45
N ALA A 354 -21.72 -2.09 -1.67
CA ALA A 354 -20.29 -1.92 -1.91
C ALA A 354 -19.46 -2.32 -0.68
N LEU A 355 -19.92 -1.92 0.51
CA LEU A 355 -19.29 -2.32 1.77
C LEU A 355 -19.36 -3.84 2.00
N LEU A 356 -20.52 -4.47 1.71
CA LEU A 356 -20.67 -5.92 1.82
C LEU A 356 -19.70 -6.65 0.89
N MET A 357 -19.60 -6.21 -0.37
CA MET A 357 -18.69 -6.79 -1.34
C MET A 357 -17.23 -6.63 -0.91
N SER A 358 -16.86 -5.47 -0.34
CA SER A 358 -15.53 -5.24 0.22
C SER A 358 -15.23 -6.18 1.39
N SER A 359 -16.17 -6.32 2.33
CA SER A 359 -16.01 -7.21 3.49
C SER A 359 -15.91 -8.69 3.08
N LEU A 360 -16.64 -9.11 2.04
CA LEU A 360 -16.55 -10.47 1.49
C LEU A 360 -15.19 -10.74 0.85
N LEU A 361 -14.64 -9.78 0.08
CA LEU A 361 -13.30 -9.94 -0.49
C LEU A 361 -12.23 -9.96 0.61
N VAL A 362 -12.31 -9.08 1.61
CA VAL A 362 -11.40 -9.10 2.76
C VAL A 362 -11.46 -10.46 3.47
N GLN A 363 -12.67 -10.99 3.70
CA GLN A 363 -12.86 -12.30 4.32
C GLN A 363 -12.26 -13.43 3.49
N ALA A 364 -12.48 -13.45 2.18
CA ALA A 364 -11.96 -14.49 1.28
C ALA A 364 -10.42 -14.48 1.26
N VAL A 365 -9.79 -13.31 1.15
CA VAL A 365 -8.32 -13.20 1.15
C VAL A 365 -7.76 -13.51 2.54
N LEU A 366 -8.45 -13.13 3.64
CA LEU A 366 -8.05 -13.52 4.99
C LEU A 366 -8.02 -15.04 5.15
N VAL A 367 -9.02 -15.76 4.64
CA VAL A 367 -9.00 -17.23 4.67
C VAL A 367 -7.83 -17.80 3.85
N ALA A 368 -7.50 -17.19 2.71
CA ALA A 368 -6.36 -17.60 1.91
C ALA A 368 -5.02 -17.47 2.67
N THR A 369 -4.91 -16.57 3.66
CA THR A 369 -3.68 -16.44 4.48
C THR A 369 -3.39 -17.65 5.35
N LEU A 370 -4.35 -18.56 5.58
CA LEU A 370 -4.09 -19.84 6.26
C LEU A 370 -3.07 -20.72 5.52
N PHE A 371 -2.96 -20.53 4.21
CA PHE A 371 -2.04 -21.29 3.35
C PHE A 371 -0.72 -20.55 3.11
N SER A 372 -0.53 -19.38 3.71
CA SER A 372 0.66 -18.55 3.54
C SER A 372 1.66 -18.77 4.67
N ALA A 373 2.93 -18.98 4.32
CA ALA A 373 4.02 -19.02 5.29
C ALA A 373 4.30 -17.65 5.92
N ASP A 374 4.11 -16.56 5.17
CA ASP A 374 4.21 -15.17 5.63
C ASP A 374 2.98 -14.38 5.14
N ALA A 375 1.89 -14.49 5.88
CA ALA A 375 0.59 -13.90 5.55
C ALA A 375 0.64 -12.38 5.40
N PHE A 376 1.46 -11.70 6.23
CA PHE A 376 1.58 -10.25 6.15
C PHE A 376 2.26 -9.81 4.86
N THR A 377 3.41 -10.38 4.53
CA THR A 377 4.15 -10.07 3.30
C THR A 377 3.37 -10.46 2.05
N PHE A 378 2.62 -11.56 2.10
CA PHE A 378 1.72 -11.97 1.02
C PHE A 378 0.64 -10.90 0.76
N ALA A 379 -0.12 -10.49 1.80
CA ALA A 379 -1.17 -9.50 1.67
C ALA A 379 -0.62 -8.13 1.24
N LEU A 380 0.51 -7.70 1.81
CA LEU A 380 1.22 -6.48 1.44
C LEU A 380 1.60 -6.48 -0.05
N SER A 381 2.23 -7.55 -0.52
CA SER A 381 2.72 -7.63 -1.89
C SER A 381 1.59 -7.72 -2.91
N LEU A 382 0.54 -8.47 -2.61
CA LEU A 382 -0.64 -8.55 -3.48
C LEU A 382 -1.40 -7.21 -3.53
N CYS A 383 -1.56 -6.54 -2.39
CA CYS A 383 -2.12 -5.18 -2.30
C CYS A 383 -1.33 -4.20 -3.19
N SER A 384 0.00 -4.18 -3.03
CA SER A 384 0.88 -3.33 -3.83
C SER A 384 0.71 -3.60 -5.31
N HIS A 385 0.73 -4.86 -5.72
CA HIS A 385 0.66 -5.23 -7.13
C HIS A 385 -0.68 -4.84 -7.78
N LEU A 386 -1.80 -4.99 -7.06
CA LEU A 386 -3.13 -4.58 -7.51
C LEU A 386 -3.23 -3.05 -7.73
N SER A 387 -2.45 -2.25 -7.01
CA SER A 387 -2.43 -0.78 -7.16
C SER A 387 -1.56 -0.32 -8.34
N LEU A 388 -0.68 -1.18 -8.90
CA LEU A 388 0.22 -0.78 -9.99
C LEU A 388 -0.52 -0.44 -11.28
N LEU A 389 -1.58 -1.17 -11.63
CA LEU A 389 -2.36 -0.90 -12.84
C LEU A 389 -3.02 0.49 -12.81
N PRO A 390 -3.75 0.88 -11.75
CA PRO A 390 -4.27 2.25 -11.61
C PRO A 390 -3.19 3.33 -11.71
N TYR A 391 -2.04 3.13 -11.08
CA TYR A 391 -0.95 4.10 -11.10
C TYR A 391 -0.31 4.23 -12.49
N LEU A 392 -0.04 3.09 -13.14
CA LEU A 392 0.48 3.06 -14.50
C LEU A 392 -0.46 3.76 -15.48
N LEU A 393 -1.76 3.47 -15.43
CA LEU A 393 -2.73 4.08 -16.32
C LEU A 393 -2.88 5.59 -16.06
N SER A 394 -2.78 6.04 -14.81
CA SER A 394 -2.79 7.47 -14.49
C SER A 394 -1.56 8.19 -15.03
N ALA A 395 -0.37 7.61 -14.86
CA ALA A 395 0.87 8.16 -15.40
C ALA A 395 0.87 8.19 -16.94
N ALA A 396 0.44 7.10 -17.57
CA ALA A 396 0.31 7.00 -19.01
C ALA A 396 -0.75 7.97 -19.59
N TYR A 397 -1.81 8.26 -18.83
CA TYR A 397 -2.79 9.26 -19.24
C TYR A 397 -2.21 10.67 -19.23
N LEU A 398 -1.46 11.05 -18.19
CA LEU A 398 -0.74 12.33 -18.20
C LEU A 398 0.22 12.40 -19.39
N LEU A 399 0.97 11.35 -19.66
CA LEU A 399 1.86 11.29 -20.82
C LEU A 399 1.08 11.50 -22.14
N LYS A 400 -0.07 10.84 -22.28
CA LYS A 400 -0.95 10.99 -23.45
C LYS A 400 -1.37 12.44 -23.65
N ILE A 401 -1.92 13.11 -22.62
CA ILE A 401 -2.42 14.50 -22.77
C ILE A 401 -1.29 15.51 -23.02
N VAL A 402 -0.09 15.28 -22.47
CA VAL A 402 1.08 16.12 -22.74
C VAL A 402 1.57 15.95 -24.18
N LEU A 403 1.61 14.72 -24.71
CA LEU A 403 2.01 14.43 -26.08
C LEU A 403 1.00 14.91 -27.11
N SER A 404 -0.31 14.78 -26.82
CA SER A 404 -1.41 15.22 -27.69
C SER A 404 -1.72 16.71 -27.61
N TRP A 405 -1.06 17.48 -26.74
CA TRP A 405 -1.34 18.90 -26.48
C TRP A 405 -2.79 19.17 -26.00
N GLU A 406 -3.47 18.16 -25.47
CA GLU A 406 -4.92 18.23 -25.20
C GLU A 406 -5.30 19.37 -24.24
N THR A 407 -4.44 19.70 -23.26
CA THR A 407 -4.67 20.77 -22.27
C THR A 407 -3.57 21.83 -22.27
N TYR A 408 -2.72 21.84 -23.28
CA TYR A 408 -1.56 22.72 -23.37
C TYR A 408 -1.66 23.66 -24.58
N GLN A 409 -1.19 24.89 -24.40
CA GLN A 409 -0.99 25.85 -25.47
C GLN A 409 0.50 25.90 -25.84
N PRO A 410 0.84 26.38 -27.06
CA PRO A 410 2.25 26.50 -27.49
C PRO A 410 3.12 27.35 -26.56
N THR A 411 2.52 28.29 -25.83
CA THR A 411 3.19 29.18 -24.86
C THR A 411 3.26 28.64 -23.44
N ASP A 412 2.71 27.43 -23.17
CA ASP A 412 2.67 26.85 -21.82
C ASP A 412 4.05 26.32 -21.42
N ALA A 413 4.76 27.11 -20.61
CA ALA A 413 6.11 26.78 -20.13
C ALA A 413 6.14 25.55 -19.21
N GLU A 414 5.01 25.17 -18.58
CA GLU A 414 4.94 24.01 -17.70
C GLU A 414 4.91 22.67 -18.45
N ARG A 415 4.58 22.67 -19.75
CA ARG A 415 4.44 21.45 -20.54
C ARG A 415 5.70 20.58 -20.51
N ASN A 416 6.89 21.15 -20.65
CA ASN A 416 8.14 20.38 -20.67
C ASN A 416 8.42 19.73 -19.29
N LYS A 417 8.10 20.42 -18.21
CA LYS A 417 8.15 19.87 -16.86
C LYS A 417 7.18 18.71 -16.69
N ASP A 418 5.92 18.91 -17.12
CA ASP A 418 4.89 17.89 -17.03
C ASP A 418 5.21 16.68 -17.92
N LEU A 419 5.89 16.88 -19.06
CA LEU A 419 6.40 15.79 -19.91
C LEU A 419 7.45 14.95 -19.17
N LEU A 420 8.42 15.58 -18.53
CA LEU A 420 9.45 14.87 -17.74
C LEU A 420 8.80 14.08 -16.61
N VAL A 421 7.88 14.69 -15.86
CA VAL A 421 7.13 14.03 -14.78
C VAL A 421 6.38 12.81 -15.33
N ALA A 422 5.65 12.96 -16.44
CA ALA A 422 4.86 11.88 -17.03
C ALA A 422 5.72 10.72 -17.55
N VAL A 423 6.86 11.03 -18.20
CA VAL A 423 7.81 10.01 -18.69
C VAL A 423 8.41 9.24 -17.52
N PHE A 424 8.98 9.94 -16.53
CA PHE A 424 9.61 9.26 -15.38
C PHE A 424 8.60 8.47 -14.56
N ALA A 425 7.39 8.99 -14.31
CA ALA A 425 6.35 8.27 -13.57
C ALA A 425 5.86 7.03 -14.34
N THR A 426 5.74 7.11 -15.67
CA THR A 426 5.33 5.96 -16.50
C THR A 426 6.43 4.89 -16.50
N LEU A 427 7.69 5.26 -16.70
CA LEU A 427 8.83 4.35 -16.65
C LEU A 427 8.96 3.69 -15.27
N TYR A 428 8.81 4.46 -14.21
CA TYR A 428 8.82 3.93 -12.84
C TYR A 428 7.68 2.95 -12.61
N SER A 429 6.46 3.26 -13.05
CA SER A 429 5.31 2.35 -12.90
C SER A 429 5.50 1.04 -13.68
N VAL A 430 6.08 1.10 -14.89
CA VAL A 430 6.46 -0.09 -15.66
C VAL A 430 7.53 -0.88 -14.92
N PHE A 431 8.57 -0.20 -14.41
CA PHE A 431 9.61 -0.84 -13.61
C PHE A 431 9.04 -1.57 -12.40
N LEU A 432 8.07 -0.97 -11.68
CA LEU A 432 7.41 -1.61 -10.53
C LEU A 432 6.68 -2.91 -10.90
N VAL A 433 6.02 -2.97 -12.06
CA VAL A 433 5.38 -4.20 -12.54
C VAL A 433 6.41 -5.32 -12.72
N PHE A 434 7.58 -5.00 -13.28
CA PHE A 434 8.69 -5.94 -13.39
C PHE A 434 9.27 -6.33 -12.04
N ALA A 435 9.53 -5.36 -11.18
CA ALA A 435 10.11 -5.56 -9.86
C ALA A 435 9.20 -6.38 -8.93
N GLY A 436 7.88 -6.24 -9.09
CA GLY A 436 6.89 -7.02 -8.34
C GLY A 436 6.92 -8.52 -8.64
N GLY A 437 7.57 -8.92 -9.75
CA GLY A 437 7.73 -10.30 -10.15
C GLY A 437 6.46 -10.95 -10.70
N THR A 438 6.63 -12.05 -11.39
CA THR A 438 5.54 -12.77 -12.07
C THR A 438 4.52 -13.37 -11.11
N LYS A 439 4.95 -13.77 -9.90
CA LYS A 439 4.07 -14.37 -8.88
C LYS A 439 2.88 -13.47 -8.56
N PHE A 440 3.12 -12.25 -8.13
CA PHE A 440 2.04 -11.33 -7.72
C PHE A 440 1.28 -10.75 -8.91
N LEU A 441 1.94 -10.64 -10.09
CA LEU A 441 1.27 -10.28 -11.33
C LEU A 441 0.17 -11.30 -11.68
N VAL A 442 0.50 -12.59 -11.71
CA VAL A 442 -0.47 -13.62 -12.09
C VAL A 442 -1.51 -13.85 -10.98
N LEU A 443 -1.12 -13.74 -9.70
CA LEU A 443 -2.07 -13.80 -8.58
C LEU A 443 -3.07 -12.64 -8.62
N SER A 444 -2.68 -11.45 -9.07
CA SER A 444 -3.62 -10.34 -9.25
C SER A 444 -4.69 -10.65 -10.31
N PHE A 445 -4.37 -11.44 -11.33
CA PHE A 445 -5.33 -11.83 -12.35
C PHE A 445 -6.41 -12.78 -11.84
N LEU A 446 -6.16 -13.55 -10.75
CA LEU A 446 -7.21 -14.32 -10.06
C LEU A 446 -8.31 -13.42 -9.47
N ILE A 447 -8.00 -12.15 -9.27
CA ILE A 447 -8.95 -11.13 -8.80
C ILE A 447 -9.54 -10.38 -10.00
N TYR A 448 -8.71 -9.95 -10.96
CA TYR A 448 -9.18 -9.19 -12.12
C TYR A 448 -10.10 -9.98 -13.06
N ALA A 449 -9.77 -11.26 -13.35
CA ALA A 449 -10.53 -12.05 -14.29
C ALA A 449 -11.99 -12.30 -13.83
N PRO A 450 -12.28 -12.82 -12.62
CA PRO A 450 -13.65 -12.93 -12.13
C PRO A 450 -14.30 -11.56 -11.90
N GLY A 451 -13.52 -10.54 -11.53
CA GLY A 451 -14.01 -9.16 -11.41
C GLY A 451 -14.63 -8.63 -12.70
N THR A 452 -14.18 -9.09 -13.86
CA THR A 452 -14.76 -8.72 -15.16
C THR A 452 -16.24 -9.07 -15.27
N LEU A 453 -16.77 -10.02 -14.50
CA LEU A 453 -18.20 -10.32 -14.43
C LEU A 453 -19.03 -9.08 -14.03
N LEU A 454 -18.48 -8.22 -13.17
CA LEU A 454 -19.12 -6.95 -12.82
C LEU A 454 -19.16 -6.00 -14.02
N TYR A 455 -18.09 -5.95 -14.81
CA TYR A 455 -18.06 -5.16 -16.04
C TYR A 455 -19.10 -5.66 -17.06
N LEU A 456 -19.19 -6.99 -17.26
CA LEU A 456 -20.19 -7.59 -18.13
C LEU A 456 -21.61 -7.19 -17.70
N LYS A 457 -21.91 -7.27 -16.40
CA LYS A 457 -23.19 -6.84 -15.84
C LYS A 457 -23.43 -5.35 -16.07
N THR A 458 -22.43 -4.48 -15.84
CA THR A 458 -22.53 -3.04 -16.08
C THR A 458 -22.89 -2.73 -17.53
N ARG A 459 -22.23 -3.40 -18.48
CA ARG A 459 -22.47 -3.18 -19.92
C ARG A 459 -23.84 -3.69 -20.34
N SER A 460 -24.27 -4.83 -19.78
CA SER A 460 -25.61 -5.38 -19.99
C SER A 460 -26.70 -4.43 -19.47
N GLU A 461 -26.52 -3.87 -18.26
CA GLU A 461 -27.47 -2.89 -17.69
C GLU A 461 -27.60 -1.61 -18.55
N GLN A 462 -26.59 -1.29 -19.35
CA GLN A 462 -26.57 -0.14 -20.24
C GLN A 462 -26.97 -0.43 -21.68
N GLY A 463 -27.20 -1.71 -22.03
CA GLY A 463 -27.48 -2.10 -23.42
C GLY A 463 -26.31 -1.84 -24.39
N LYS A 464 -25.07 -1.75 -23.90
CA LYS A 464 -23.88 -1.43 -24.70
C LYS A 464 -23.08 -2.69 -25.05
N LYS A 465 -22.33 -2.61 -26.17
CA LYS A 465 -21.37 -3.67 -26.51
C LYS A 465 -20.40 -3.88 -25.34
N VAL A 466 -20.10 -5.14 -25.06
CA VAL A 466 -19.27 -5.54 -23.92
C VAL A 466 -17.82 -5.08 -24.14
N PHE A 467 -17.19 -5.55 -25.22
CA PHE A 467 -15.78 -5.27 -25.50
C PHE A 467 -15.56 -4.74 -26.91
N THR A 468 -14.61 -3.84 -27.05
CA THR A 468 -13.93 -3.52 -28.30
C THR A 468 -12.89 -4.59 -28.62
N LYS A 469 -12.31 -4.58 -29.84
CA LYS A 469 -11.24 -5.52 -30.21
C LYS A 469 -10.03 -5.43 -29.28
N ALA A 470 -9.64 -4.22 -28.87
CA ALA A 470 -8.51 -4.02 -27.95
C ALA A 470 -8.83 -4.50 -26.53
N GLU A 471 -10.05 -4.28 -26.04
CA GLU A 471 -10.48 -4.72 -24.71
C GLU A 471 -10.56 -6.25 -24.60
N TRP A 472 -10.87 -6.95 -25.71
CA TRP A 472 -10.81 -8.42 -25.77
C TRP A 472 -9.40 -8.96 -25.49
N ILE A 473 -8.36 -8.26 -25.99
CA ILE A 473 -6.97 -8.65 -25.73
C ILE A 473 -6.65 -8.52 -24.23
N VAL A 474 -7.05 -7.40 -23.62
CA VAL A 474 -6.82 -7.19 -22.17
C VAL A 474 -7.56 -8.25 -21.35
N PHE A 475 -8.82 -8.54 -21.70
CA PHE A 475 -9.60 -9.58 -21.03
C PHE A 475 -8.94 -10.97 -21.18
N ALA A 476 -8.49 -11.32 -22.38
CA ALA A 476 -7.78 -12.57 -22.64
C ALA A 476 -6.50 -12.69 -21.77
N VAL A 477 -5.74 -11.61 -21.63
CA VAL A 477 -4.55 -11.58 -20.75
C VAL A 477 -4.93 -11.86 -19.30
N PHE A 478 -6.00 -11.24 -18.79
CA PHE A 478 -6.48 -11.49 -17.42
C PHE A 478 -6.91 -12.95 -17.22
N VAL A 479 -7.65 -13.53 -18.18
CA VAL A 479 -8.11 -14.92 -18.10
C VAL A 479 -6.95 -15.90 -18.18
N VAL A 480 -6.06 -15.74 -19.17
CA VAL A 480 -4.88 -16.62 -19.33
C VAL A 480 -3.98 -16.54 -18.10
N GLY A 481 -3.72 -15.34 -17.58
CA GLY A 481 -2.93 -15.16 -16.37
C GLY A 481 -3.60 -15.77 -15.12
N ALA A 482 -4.92 -15.67 -15.00
CA ALA A 482 -5.67 -16.29 -13.91
C ALA A 482 -5.64 -17.84 -13.99
N VAL A 483 -5.77 -18.40 -15.18
CA VAL A 483 -5.63 -19.86 -15.40
C VAL A 483 -4.22 -20.32 -15.05
N TYR A 484 -3.20 -19.59 -15.51
CA TYR A 484 -1.79 -19.88 -15.17
C TYR A 484 -1.56 -19.82 -13.65
N ALA A 485 -2.08 -18.82 -12.97
CA ALA A 485 -1.98 -18.69 -11.51
C ALA A 485 -2.68 -19.86 -10.79
N LEU A 486 -3.89 -20.23 -11.23
CA LEU A 486 -4.63 -21.35 -10.65
C LEU A 486 -3.89 -22.68 -10.84
N MET A 487 -3.37 -22.93 -12.03
CA MET A 487 -2.53 -24.09 -12.31
C MET A 487 -1.27 -24.10 -11.45
N GLY A 488 -0.61 -22.95 -11.30
CA GLY A 488 0.58 -22.80 -10.46
C GLY A 488 0.31 -23.10 -9.00
N LEU A 489 -0.84 -22.68 -8.47
CA LEU A 489 -1.28 -23.00 -7.09
C LEU A 489 -1.59 -24.48 -6.91
N ILE A 490 -2.31 -25.11 -7.86
CA ILE A 490 -2.66 -26.53 -7.81
C ILE A 490 -1.42 -27.43 -7.90
N THR A 491 -0.45 -27.07 -8.74
CA THR A 491 0.78 -27.84 -8.95
C THR A 491 1.85 -27.56 -7.90
N GLY A 492 1.64 -26.56 -7.01
CA GLY A 492 2.64 -26.13 -6.02
C GLY A 492 3.81 -25.32 -6.61
N TYR A 493 3.78 -24.97 -7.88
CA TYR A 493 4.78 -24.10 -8.53
C TYR A 493 4.68 -22.65 -7.99
N ILE A 494 3.47 -22.20 -7.70
CA ILE A 494 3.21 -20.93 -7.01
C ILE A 494 2.74 -21.27 -5.59
N THR A 495 3.47 -20.80 -4.58
CA THR A 495 3.09 -20.91 -3.17
C THR A 495 2.57 -19.55 -2.67
N ILE A 496 1.60 -19.55 -1.77
CA ILE A 496 1.06 -18.34 -1.13
C ILE A 496 1.87 -17.97 0.11
#